data_a1cc78fa6c12c878428663b10e545f09
#
_entry.id   a1cc78fa6c12c878428663b10e545f09
#
_cell.length_a   1.000
_cell.length_b   1.000
_cell.length_c   1.000
_cell.angle_alpha   90.00
_cell.angle_beta   90.00
_cell.angle_gamma   90.00
#
_symmetry.space_group_name_H-M   'P 1'
#
loop_
_entity.id
_entity.type
_entity.pdbx_description
1 polymer ?
#
loop_
_entity_poly.entity_id
_entity_poly.type
_entity_poly.pdbx_seq_one_letter_code
_entity_poly.pdbx_strand_id
1 'polypeptide(L)'
;MKSNKTLTFHLLALFVVAIWGGTLVNTKVLVHAGMSALEIFYARYILAYLAMLLIAHKRIKADTWRDELMMVVLGITGASLYFVSENVAISMTNVNNVSFIVSASPIFTMLFSILFIKGTRMTSNFAIGTLTAVAGVAIVIFNGQGELHFNPAGDLIAVLSSASFGLYSFLLKPLS
;
A
#
# COMPACT_ATOMS: atom_id res chain seq x y z
N MET A 1 -27.12 17.47 -8.07
CA MET A 1 -26.59 17.05 -6.76
C MET A 1 -25.63 15.85 -6.75
N LYS A 2 -25.58 14.97 -7.75
CA LYS A 2 -24.60 13.86 -7.82
C LYS A 2 -23.14 14.32 -8.07
N SER A 3 -22.94 15.39 -8.85
CA SER A 3 -21.61 15.91 -9.23
C SER A 3 -20.74 16.37 -8.04
N ASN A 4 -21.33 17.04 -7.05
CA ASN A 4 -20.55 17.54 -5.91
C ASN A 4 -20.02 16.42 -4.99
N LYS A 5 -20.78 15.33 -4.82
CA LYS A 5 -20.33 14.19 -4.02
C LYS A 5 -19.12 13.49 -4.64
N THR A 6 -19.15 13.30 -5.96
CA THR A 6 -18.04 12.65 -6.70
C THR A 6 -16.76 13.48 -6.57
N LEU A 7 -16.83 14.80 -6.74
CA LEU A 7 -15.68 15.69 -6.58
C LEU A 7 -15.12 15.62 -5.15
N THR A 8 -16.00 15.64 -4.12
CA THR A 8 -15.58 15.51 -2.74
C THR A 8 -14.81 14.23 -2.47
N PHE A 9 -15.28 13.08 -2.99
CA PHE A 9 -14.56 11.81 -2.84
C PHE A 9 -13.21 11.80 -3.56
N HIS A 10 -13.10 12.42 -4.73
CA HIS A 10 -11.81 12.55 -5.42
C HIS A 10 -10.84 13.44 -4.65
N LEU A 11 -11.29 14.55 -4.09
CA LEU A 11 -10.44 15.43 -3.26
C LEU A 11 -9.98 14.73 -1.98
N LEU A 12 -10.87 13.98 -1.32
CA LEU A 12 -10.52 13.16 -0.16
C LEU A 12 -9.49 12.07 -0.52
N ALA A 13 -9.67 11.41 -1.66
CA ALA A 13 -8.72 10.41 -2.13
C ALA A 13 -7.33 11.03 -2.39
N LEU A 14 -7.26 12.17 -3.06
CA LEU A 14 -6.02 12.91 -3.28
C LEU A 14 -5.34 13.30 -1.97
N PHE A 15 -6.11 13.79 -1.00
CA PHE A 15 -5.60 14.14 0.31
C PHE A 15 -5.01 12.94 1.06
N VAL A 16 -5.72 11.81 1.05
CA VAL A 16 -5.24 10.56 1.67
C VAL A 16 -3.97 10.07 1.00
N VAL A 17 -3.90 10.07 -0.33
CA VAL A 17 -2.71 9.66 -1.08
C VAL A 17 -1.52 10.59 -0.80
N ALA A 18 -1.74 11.89 -0.69
CA ALA A 18 -0.68 12.84 -0.33
C ALA A 18 -0.12 12.58 1.08
N ILE A 19 -1.00 12.33 2.06
CA ILE A 19 -0.57 11.92 3.40
C ILE A 19 0.22 10.61 3.34
N TRP A 20 -0.28 9.63 2.60
CA TRP A 20 0.39 8.33 2.48
C TRP A 20 1.79 8.46 1.87
N GLY A 21 1.95 9.23 0.78
CA GLY A 21 3.27 9.53 0.22
C GLY A 21 4.22 10.16 1.25
N GLY A 22 3.74 11.09 2.08
CA GLY A 22 4.51 11.70 3.17
C GLY A 22 4.95 10.69 4.24
N THR A 23 4.20 9.61 4.45
CA THR A 23 4.56 8.59 5.45
C THR A 23 5.82 7.81 5.09
N LEU A 24 6.12 7.61 3.81
CA LEU A 24 7.36 6.95 3.36
C LEU A 24 8.59 7.76 3.77
N VAL A 25 8.56 9.06 3.53
CA VAL A 25 9.63 9.97 3.93
C VAL A 25 9.77 10.01 5.45
N ASN A 26 8.64 10.11 6.17
CA ASN A 26 8.64 10.09 7.63
C ASN A 26 9.21 8.77 8.19
N THR A 27 8.91 7.62 7.58
CA THR A 27 9.53 6.34 7.95
C THR A 27 11.05 6.41 7.86
N LYS A 28 11.59 6.98 6.77
CA LYS A 28 13.05 7.13 6.61
C LYS A 28 13.66 8.00 7.71
N VAL A 29 13.00 9.10 8.06
CA VAL A 29 13.44 9.98 9.16
C VAL A 29 13.48 9.22 10.49
N LEU A 30 12.45 8.44 10.80
CA LEU A 30 12.39 7.63 12.02
C LEU A 30 13.45 6.54 12.06
N VAL A 31 13.73 5.88 10.92
CA VAL A 31 14.83 4.92 10.78
C VAL A 31 16.19 5.59 11.04
N HIS A 32 16.41 6.79 10.48
CA HIS A 32 17.63 7.56 10.75
C HIS A 32 17.75 8.02 12.20
N ALA A 33 16.62 8.21 12.89
CA ALA A 33 16.58 8.50 14.33
C ALA A 33 16.82 7.25 15.22
N GLY A 34 17.06 6.08 14.62
CA GLY A 34 17.39 4.85 15.31
C GLY A 34 16.21 3.92 15.61
N MET A 35 15.02 4.23 15.14
CA MET A 35 13.87 3.33 15.29
C MET A 35 13.96 2.15 14.33
N SER A 36 13.66 0.97 14.83
CA SER A 36 13.53 -0.23 13.99
C SER A 36 12.22 -0.22 13.19
N ALA A 37 12.20 -1.01 12.09
CA ALA A 37 11.01 -1.16 11.24
C ALA A 37 9.77 -1.62 12.04
N LEU A 38 9.97 -2.50 13.05
CA LEU A 38 8.89 -3.02 13.90
C LEU A 38 8.40 -1.97 14.89
N GLU A 39 9.27 -1.19 15.50
CA GLU A 39 8.88 -0.11 16.40
C GLU A 39 8.02 0.94 15.68
N ILE A 40 8.41 1.31 14.46
CA ILE A 40 7.64 2.23 13.63
C ILE A 40 6.27 1.64 13.31
N PHE A 41 6.21 0.35 12.95
CA PHE A 41 4.97 -0.36 12.68
C PHE A 41 4.06 -0.35 13.90
N TYR A 42 4.52 -0.81 15.06
CA TYR A 42 3.70 -0.87 16.28
C TYR A 42 3.24 0.52 16.74
N ALA A 43 4.10 1.52 16.72
CA ALA A 43 3.72 2.88 17.11
C ALA A 43 2.57 3.42 16.24
N ARG A 44 2.66 3.26 14.92
CA ARG A 44 1.60 3.69 13.99
C ARG A 44 0.29 2.94 14.21
N TYR A 45 0.36 1.62 14.39
CA TYR A 45 -0.85 0.80 14.57
C TYR A 45 -1.52 1.04 15.91
N ILE A 46 -0.77 1.21 16.99
CA ILE A 46 -1.33 1.57 18.30
C ILE A 46 -2.05 2.92 18.21
N LEU A 47 -1.42 3.93 17.61
CA LEU A 47 -2.02 5.25 17.44
C LEU A 47 -3.28 5.18 16.57
N ALA A 48 -3.23 4.46 15.45
CA ALA A 48 -4.38 4.28 14.56
C ALA A 48 -5.53 3.53 15.27
N TYR A 49 -5.22 2.49 16.03
CA TYR A 49 -6.21 1.73 16.79
C TYR A 49 -6.88 2.59 17.87
N LEU A 50 -6.09 3.36 18.62
CA LEU A 50 -6.62 4.28 19.62
C LEU A 50 -7.53 5.37 18.97
N ALA A 51 -7.10 5.93 17.84
CA ALA A 51 -7.91 6.88 17.08
C ALA A 51 -9.23 6.25 16.61
N MET A 52 -9.19 5.02 16.10
CA MET A 52 -10.37 4.29 15.67
C MET A 52 -11.32 3.99 16.85
N LEU A 53 -10.80 3.64 18.01
CA LEU A 53 -11.62 3.43 19.22
C LEU A 53 -12.36 4.71 19.65
N LEU A 54 -11.74 5.88 19.50
CA LEU A 54 -12.35 7.16 19.80
C LEU A 54 -13.47 7.53 18.82
N ILE A 55 -13.31 7.14 17.53
CA ILE A 55 -14.27 7.45 16.46
C ILE A 55 -15.40 6.40 16.41
N ALA A 56 -15.03 5.12 16.46
CA ALA A 56 -15.96 4.00 16.37
C ALA A 56 -16.26 3.44 17.77
N HIS A 57 -17.19 4.05 18.47
CA HIS A 57 -17.57 3.67 19.84
C HIS A 57 -18.15 2.25 19.97
N LYS A 58 -18.41 1.57 18.86
CA LYS A 58 -18.98 0.23 18.84
C LYS A 58 -17.95 -0.79 18.32
N ARG A 59 -17.82 -1.89 19.04
CA ARG A 59 -17.05 -3.04 18.56
C ARG A 59 -17.76 -3.64 17.36
N ILE A 60 -17.17 -3.55 16.20
CA ILE A 60 -17.67 -4.16 14.98
C ILE A 60 -17.20 -5.63 15.03
N LYS A 61 -18.14 -6.54 15.10
CA LYS A 61 -17.90 -7.98 14.90
C LYS A 61 -18.43 -8.35 13.53
N ALA A 62 -17.77 -9.26 12.85
CA ALA A 62 -18.28 -9.81 11.62
C ALA A 62 -19.48 -10.74 11.92
N ASP A 63 -20.36 -10.86 10.95
CA ASP A 63 -21.59 -11.66 11.09
C ASP A 63 -21.31 -13.16 11.06
N THR A 64 -20.22 -13.58 10.40
CA THR A 64 -19.84 -14.99 10.28
C THR A 64 -18.36 -15.21 10.63
N TRP A 65 -18.03 -16.43 11.06
CA TRP A 65 -16.64 -16.85 11.27
C TRP A 65 -15.77 -16.73 10.00
N ARG A 66 -16.37 -16.89 8.83
CA ARG A 66 -15.65 -16.75 7.56
C ARG A 66 -15.22 -15.31 7.32
N ASP A 67 -16.08 -14.36 7.67
CA ASP A 67 -15.79 -12.93 7.54
C ASP A 67 -14.71 -12.51 8.55
N GLU A 68 -14.75 -13.04 9.79
CA GLU A 68 -13.68 -12.83 10.78
C GLU A 68 -12.34 -13.36 10.25
N LEU A 69 -12.31 -14.58 9.72
CA LEU A 69 -11.09 -15.14 9.12
C LEU A 69 -10.60 -14.32 7.95
N MET A 70 -11.50 -13.84 7.10
CA MET A 70 -11.15 -12.95 5.99
C MET A 70 -10.55 -11.63 6.49
N MET A 71 -11.11 -11.03 7.54
CA MET A 71 -10.55 -9.82 8.16
C MET A 71 -9.14 -10.07 8.72
N VAL A 72 -8.89 -11.23 9.33
CA VAL A 72 -7.55 -11.60 9.79
C VAL A 72 -6.58 -11.71 8.62
N VAL A 73 -6.97 -12.38 7.53
CA VAL A 73 -6.14 -12.51 6.33
C VAL A 73 -5.86 -11.15 5.69
N LEU A 74 -6.87 -10.28 5.61
CA LEU A 74 -6.70 -8.90 5.13
C LEU A 74 -5.78 -8.09 6.05
N GLY A 75 -5.89 -8.26 7.37
CA GLY A 75 -5.00 -7.61 8.33
C GLY A 75 -3.55 -8.09 8.20
N ILE A 76 -3.34 -9.38 7.97
CA ILE A 76 -1.99 -9.93 7.74
C ILE A 76 -1.41 -9.40 6.42
N THR A 77 -2.15 -9.48 5.33
CA THR A 77 -1.64 -9.11 4.00
C THR A 77 -1.55 -7.61 3.78
N GLY A 78 -2.59 -6.86 4.12
CA GLY A 78 -2.68 -5.41 3.87
C GLY A 78 -2.11 -4.53 4.97
N ALA A 79 -1.88 -5.09 6.16
CA ALA A 79 -1.33 -4.36 7.27
C ALA A 79 0.04 -4.90 7.69
N SER A 80 0.08 -6.08 8.31
CA SER A 80 1.31 -6.57 8.94
C SER A 80 2.41 -6.85 7.91
N LEU A 81 2.14 -7.71 6.93
CA LEU A 81 3.15 -8.11 5.94
C LEU A 81 3.53 -6.92 5.04
N TYR A 82 2.54 -6.15 4.59
CA TYR A 82 2.78 -4.97 3.75
C TYR A 82 3.65 -3.94 4.46
N PHE A 83 3.20 -3.37 5.59
CA PHE A 83 3.93 -2.27 6.23
C PHE A 83 5.22 -2.69 6.91
N VAL A 84 5.32 -3.92 7.44
CA VAL A 84 6.58 -4.41 8.01
C VAL A 84 7.62 -4.55 6.91
N SER A 85 7.29 -5.19 5.79
CA SER A 85 8.23 -5.32 4.67
C SER A 85 8.56 -3.96 4.03
N GLU A 86 7.60 -3.04 3.91
CA GLU A 86 7.86 -1.66 3.46
C GLU A 86 8.85 -0.95 4.38
N ASN A 87 8.63 -0.96 5.68
CA ASN A 87 9.52 -0.31 6.66
C ASN A 87 10.93 -0.94 6.65
N VAL A 88 11.03 -2.27 6.53
CA VAL A 88 12.31 -2.98 6.40
C VAL A 88 13.00 -2.57 5.10
N ALA A 89 12.28 -2.54 3.98
CA ALA A 89 12.85 -2.08 2.70
C ALA A 89 13.38 -0.65 2.81
N ILE A 90 12.63 0.28 3.41
CA ILE A 90 13.05 1.67 3.62
C ILE A 90 14.31 1.76 4.50
N SER A 91 14.48 0.84 5.46
CA SER A 91 15.70 0.81 6.27
C SER A 91 16.94 0.37 5.48
N MET A 92 16.76 -0.46 4.45
CA MET A 92 17.84 -1.09 3.68
C MET A 92 18.16 -0.36 2.38
N THR A 93 17.18 0.30 1.75
CA THR A 93 17.35 0.97 0.46
C THR A 93 16.81 2.41 0.49
N ASN A 94 16.87 3.11 -0.65
CA ASN A 94 16.35 4.45 -0.78
C ASN A 94 14.82 4.46 -0.86
N VAL A 95 14.20 5.51 -0.27
CA VAL A 95 12.75 5.72 -0.33
C VAL A 95 12.25 5.77 -1.78
N ASN A 96 13.05 6.32 -2.71
CA ASN A 96 12.72 6.38 -4.13
C ASN A 96 12.54 4.98 -4.74
N ASN A 97 13.45 4.04 -4.40
CA ASN A 97 13.35 2.65 -4.86
C ASN A 97 12.07 2.00 -4.32
N VAL A 98 11.83 2.13 -3.02
CA VAL A 98 10.64 1.56 -2.38
C VAL A 98 9.38 2.16 -2.99
N SER A 99 9.31 3.49 -3.13
CA SER A 99 8.17 4.18 -3.73
C SER A 99 7.89 3.71 -5.17
N PHE A 100 8.95 3.54 -5.97
CA PHE A 100 8.83 3.05 -7.34
C PHE A 100 8.29 1.62 -7.39
N ILE A 101 8.87 0.72 -6.59
CA ILE A 101 8.47 -0.69 -6.55
C ILE A 101 7.05 -0.85 -6.00
N VAL A 102 6.69 -0.12 -4.93
CA VAL A 102 5.35 -0.18 -4.33
C VAL A 102 4.29 0.39 -5.27
N SER A 103 4.62 1.38 -6.10
CA SER A 103 3.69 1.92 -7.11
C SER A 103 3.29 0.88 -8.17
N ALA A 104 4.05 -0.22 -8.31
CA ALA A 104 3.73 -1.33 -9.20
C ALA A 104 2.73 -2.35 -8.60
N SER A 105 2.24 -2.15 -7.36
CA SER A 105 1.29 -3.07 -6.70
C SER A 105 0.00 -3.36 -7.50
N PRO A 106 -0.54 -2.46 -8.36
CA PRO A 106 -1.65 -2.82 -9.25
C PRO A 106 -1.33 -3.98 -10.20
N ILE A 107 -0.05 -4.15 -10.59
CA ILE A 107 0.39 -5.28 -11.42
C ILE A 107 0.16 -6.59 -10.67
N PHE A 108 0.54 -6.65 -9.39
CA PHE A 108 0.32 -7.83 -8.55
C PHE A 108 -1.18 -8.09 -8.33
N THR A 109 -1.98 -7.05 -8.09
CA THR A 109 -3.44 -7.19 -7.98
C THR A 109 -4.04 -7.82 -9.25
N MET A 110 -3.60 -7.39 -10.42
CA MET A 110 -4.04 -7.96 -11.68
C MET A 110 -3.54 -9.38 -11.89
N LEU A 111 -2.29 -9.66 -11.53
CA LEU A 111 -1.71 -11.01 -11.59
C LEU A 111 -2.52 -11.99 -10.75
N PHE A 112 -2.82 -11.66 -9.48
CA PHE A 112 -3.67 -12.48 -8.63
C PHE A 112 -5.08 -12.64 -9.21
N SER A 113 -5.64 -11.57 -9.78
CA SER A 113 -6.96 -11.65 -10.43
C SER A 113 -6.97 -12.62 -11.61
N ILE A 114 -5.93 -12.64 -12.45
CA ILE A 114 -5.78 -13.57 -13.57
C ILE A 114 -5.59 -15.01 -13.07
N LEU A 115 -4.79 -15.20 -12.02
CA LEU A 115 -4.48 -16.53 -11.49
C LEU A 115 -5.68 -17.19 -10.81
N PHE A 116 -6.47 -16.41 -10.07
CA PHE A 116 -7.53 -16.96 -9.19
C PHE A 116 -8.96 -16.79 -9.74
N ILE A 117 -9.19 -15.85 -10.67
CA ILE A 117 -10.53 -15.64 -11.25
C ILE A 117 -10.53 -16.11 -12.70
N LYS A 118 -11.23 -17.20 -12.97
CA LYS A 118 -11.40 -17.74 -14.34
C LYS A 118 -12.02 -16.69 -15.27
N GLY A 119 -11.44 -16.53 -16.44
CA GLY A 119 -11.92 -15.58 -17.45
C GLY A 119 -11.43 -14.14 -17.29
N THR A 120 -10.73 -13.82 -16.21
CA THR A 120 -10.08 -12.50 -16.07
C THR A 120 -8.94 -12.39 -17.06
N ARG A 121 -8.92 -11.28 -17.81
CA ARG A 121 -7.86 -10.95 -18.77
C ARG A 121 -7.38 -9.53 -18.53
N MET A 122 -6.09 -9.31 -18.76
CA MET A 122 -5.55 -7.95 -18.77
C MET A 122 -6.18 -7.17 -19.91
N THR A 123 -6.83 -6.06 -19.60
CA THR A 123 -7.38 -5.16 -20.63
C THR A 123 -6.31 -4.17 -21.07
N SER A 124 -6.36 -3.74 -22.33
CA SER A 124 -5.44 -2.72 -22.84
C SER A 124 -5.50 -1.43 -22.01
N ASN A 125 -6.69 -1.02 -21.59
CA ASN A 125 -6.84 0.17 -20.74
C ASN A 125 -6.15 0.03 -19.38
N PHE A 126 -6.22 -1.15 -18.78
CA PHE A 126 -5.49 -1.43 -17.53
C PHE A 126 -3.97 -1.40 -17.75
N ALA A 127 -3.49 -2.05 -18.80
CA ALA A 127 -2.06 -2.08 -19.13
C ALA A 127 -1.53 -0.66 -19.39
N ILE A 128 -2.21 0.12 -20.24
CA ILE A 128 -1.83 1.50 -20.54
C ILE A 128 -1.86 2.37 -19.29
N GLY A 129 -2.93 2.30 -18.48
CA GLY A 129 -3.05 3.06 -17.24
C GLY A 129 -1.94 2.74 -16.24
N THR A 130 -1.61 1.45 -16.07
CA THR A 130 -0.53 1.02 -15.17
C THR A 130 0.84 1.48 -15.68
N LEU A 131 1.12 1.32 -16.98
CA LEU A 131 2.37 1.80 -17.58
C LEU A 131 2.51 3.31 -17.46
N THR A 132 1.44 4.06 -17.70
CA THR A 132 1.43 5.53 -17.55
C THR A 132 1.70 5.94 -16.10
N ALA A 133 1.09 5.26 -15.13
CA ALA A 133 1.32 5.53 -13.72
C ALA A 133 2.79 5.26 -13.31
N VAL A 134 3.32 4.10 -13.69
CA VAL A 134 4.72 3.73 -13.39
C VAL A 134 5.70 4.70 -14.07
N ALA A 135 5.44 5.07 -15.33
CA ALA A 135 6.23 6.06 -16.04
C ALA A 135 6.18 7.45 -15.36
N GLY A 136 5.00 7.86 -14.89
CA GLY A 136 4.84 9.10 -14.13
C GLY A 136 5.67 9.12 -12.84
N VAL A 137 5.67 8.03 -12.07
CA VAL A 137 6.51 7.90 -10.87
C VAL A 137 8.00 7.94 -11.24
N ALA A 138 8.40 7.24 -12.31
CA ALA A 138 9.78 7.26 -12.80
C ALA A 138 10.23 8.69 -13.17
N ILE A 139 9.40 9.42 -13.90
CA ILE A 139 9.71 10.83 -14.28
C ILE A 139 9.92 11.69 -13.03
N VAL A 140 9.04 11.58 -12.03
CA VAL A 140 9.17 12.36 -10.78
C VAL A 140 10.47 12.04 -10.07
N ILE A 141 10.85 10.75 -9.96
CA ILE A 141 12.08 10.32 -9.30
C ILE A 141 13.31 10.86 -10.05
N PHE A 142 13.37 10.67 -11.37
CA PHE A 142 14.53 11.08 -12.17
C PHE A 142 14.62 12.59 -12.34
N ASN A 143 13.49 13.30 -12.46
CA ASN A 143 13.50 14.76 -12.60
C ASN A 143 13.80 15.48 -11.26
N GLY A 144 13.58 14.82 -10.13
CA GLY A 144 13.91 15.30 -8.79
C GLY A 144 15.37 15.04 -8.37
N GLN A 145 16.26 14.67 -9.31
CA GLN A 145 17.63 14.24 -9.02
C GLN A 145 17.72 13.04 -8.08
N GLY A 146 16.63 12.28 -7.99
CA GLY A 146 16.59 11.03 -7.22
C GLY A 146 17.40 9.95 -7.96
N GLU A 147 18.40 9.41 -7.30
CA GLU A 147 19.13 8.25 -7.81
C GLU A 147 18.44 6.97 -7.34
N LEU A 148 18.26 6.02 -8.26
CA LEU A 148 17.90 4.65 -7.90
C LEU A 148 19.19 3.91 -7.53
N HIS A 149 19.37 3.69 -6.24
CA HIS A 149 20.50 2.88 -5.75
C HIS A 149 20.09 1.42 -5.68
N PHE A 150 20.75 0.59 -6.47
CA PHE A 150 20.43 -0.84 -6.52
C PHE A 150 20.85 -1.53 -5.21
N ASN A 151 19.88 -1.94 -4.42
CA ASN A 151 20.09 -2.77 -3.22
C ASN A 151 19.23 -4.03 -3.35
N PRO A 152 19.77 -5.15 -3.85
CA PRO A 152 18.98 -6.33 -4.17
C PRO A 152 18.15 -6.87 -3.01
N ALA A 153 18.67 -6.84 -1.80
CA ALA A 153 17.94 -7.32 -0.62
C ALA A 153 16.78 -6.38 -0.25
N GLY A 154 17.04 -5.07 -0.15
CA GLY A 154 16.01 -4.08 0.16
C GLY A 154 14.95 -4.00 -0.93
N ASP A 155 15.36 -4.03 -2.20
CA ASP A 155 14.46 -3.96 -3.34
C ASP A 155 13.58 -5.22 -3.44
N LEU A 156 14.12 -6.42 -3.13
CA LEU A 156 13.34 -7.66 -3.07
C LEU A 156 12.28 -7.61 -1.94
N ILE A 157 12.62 -7.04 -0.79
CA ILE A 157 11.67 -6.86 0.31
C ILE A 157 10.59 -5.83 -0.10
N ALA A 158 10.93 -4.80 -0.85
CA ALA A 158 9.94 -3.86 -1.41
C ALA A 158 9.00 -4.55 -2.41
N VAL A 159 9.49 -5.49 -3.22
CA VAL A 159 8.66 -6.32 -4.10
C VAL A 159 7.71 -7.19 -3.29
N LEU A 160 8.16 -7.80 -2.19
CA LEU A 160 7.32 -8.55 -1.26
C LEU A 160 6.20 -7.66 -0.69
N SER A 161 6.53 -6.44 -0.27
CA SER A 161 5.56 -5.44 0.18
C SER A 161 4.51 -5.16 -0.91
N SER A 162 4.96 -4.83 -2.11
CA SER A 162 4.10 -4.55 -3.27
C SER A 162 3.17 -5.74 -3.61
N ALA A 163 3.69 -6.96 -3.59
CA ALA A 163 2.92 -8.17 -3.82
C ALA A 163 1.89 -8.42 -2.70
N SER A 164 2.26 -8.19 -1.45
CA SER A 164 1.36 -8.33 -0.30
C SER A 164 0.18 -7.36 -0.39
N PHE A 165 0.43 -6.10 -0.74
CA PHE A 165 -0.63 -5.12 -0.97
C PHE A 165 -1.50 -5.46 -2.20
N GLY A 166 -0.88 -6.01 -3.25
CA GLY A 166 -1.60 -6.53 -4.41
C GLY A 166 -2.54 -7.68 -4.04
N LEU A 167 -2.09 -8.59 -3.18
CA LEU A 167 -2.91 -9.70 -2.66
C LEU A 167 -4.05 -9.17 -1.79
N TYR A 168 -3.77 -8.25 -0.87
CA TYR A 168 -4.79 -7.58 -0.07
C TYR A 168 -5.87 -6.94 -0.95
N SER A 169 -5.46 -6.16 -1.96
CA SER A 169 -6.36 -5.48 -2.87
C SER A 169 -7.21 -6.45 -3.69
N PHE A 170 -6.65 -7.61 -4.05
CA PHE A 170 -7.37 -8.70 -4.69
C PHE A 170 -8.41 -9.33 -3.75
N LEU A 171 -8.03 -9.63 -2.52
CA LEU A 171 -8.91 -10.27 -1.52
C LEU A 171 -10.02 -9.33 -1.02
N LEU A 172 -9.82 -8.03 -1.06
CA LEU A 172 -10.84 -7.04 -0.68
C LEU A 172 -11.99 -6.96 -1.69
N LYS A 173 -11.75 -7.31 -2.95
CA LYS A 173 -12.72 -7.20 -4.04
C LYS A 173 -14.06 -7.95 -3.83
N PRO A 174 -14.12 -9.15 -3.22
CA PRO A 174 -15.38 -9.84 -2.92
C PRO A 174 -16.21 -9.19 -1.82
N LEU A 175 -15.61 -8.30 -1.01
CA LEU A 175 -16.25 -7.65 0.13
C LEU A 175 -16.78 -6.24 -0.22
N SER A 176 -16.50 -5.74 -1.41
CA SER A 176 -16.95 -4.45 -1.93
C SER A 176 -18.09 -4.65 -2.94
#